data_f78b00d83a6197423ac784dbe3870066
#
_entry.id   f78b00d83a6197423ac784dbe3870066
#
_cell.length_a   1.000
_cell.length_b   1.000
_cell.length_c   1.000
_cell.angle_alpha   90.00
_cell.angle_beta   90.00
_cell.angle_gamma   90.00
#
_symmetry.space_group_name_H-M   'P 1'
#
loop_
_entity.id
_entity.type
_entity.pdbx_description
1 polymer ?
#
loop_
_entity_poly.entity_id
_entity_poly.type
_entity_poly.pdbx_seq_one_letter_code
_entity_poly.pdbx_strand_id
1 'polypeptide(L)'
;MTWKLEEFFKDKNECLMEINRFGNLYKKLELFKRCDLEDENNLFSFLNFYEKYEALRDEFESYIKLLEMADYHNNDSVIIRTRFKQISSKIENIIDDIFNDIVEDDLLKKHNKNPEYRKYKKIVDDYYFKGEDEVERTYNTFDMLMKEIITNDVNIMYFKHTFLEIINNYFVSLKENLDGKNYEEYIFEVHKELEKEDFVNLTNLVKQNSLVNSRYFSIATEYIPKNIKIGYENAKYIVQDALTPLGMEYKSLLYASLNDDSIDYQKRKYKSKDNCTYMPTNHRAFVNINYSDDIESVLTLAHEAGHMLSHNIKQKNSRGMGEVQNPICEFYSLTNELLVGNELLKNANTLDEKISISYELIDTYYINLFMALFHADLSLQIGNEINKKSYIDMKSITSLSSKMIKKYNLFNEKGIWIDSSLFECINSIYYTYGIIGASNICEAINNKTFNVKDYIEILKKKCSNDFELYDILGCNPTKLYTIQKAIDNYSNLIENTRDLVYEKKKRR
;
A
#
# COMPACT_ATOMS: atom_id res chain seq x y z
N MET A 1 17.92 -16.75 3.98
CA MET A 1 17.02 -17.68 4.67
C MET A 1 15.61 -17.29 4.25
N THR A 2 14.84 -18.23 3.82
CA THR A 2 13.42 -18.03 3.54
C THR A 2 12.64 -18.06 4.85
N TRP A 3 11.47 -17.48 4.85
CA TRP A 3 10.53 -17.54 5.96
C TRP A 3 10.27 -18.99 6.39
N LYS A 4 9.99 -19.20 7.67
CA LYS A 4 9.42 -20.45 8.17
C LYS A 4 7.90 -20.37 8.03
N LEU A 5 7.35 -21.16 7.11
CA LEU A 5 5.93 -21.16 6.77
C LEU A 5 5.15 -22.32 7.38
N GLU A 6 5.78 -23.06 8.32
CA GLU A 6 5.15 -24.19 9.02
C GLU A 6 3.97 -23.77 9.91
N GLU A 7 3.82 -22.48 10.17
CA GLU A 7 2.63 -21.94 10.84
C GLU A 7 1.36 -21.98 9.97
N PHE A 8 1.50 -22.02 8.62
CA PHE A 8 0.41 -22.27 7.70
C PHE A 8 0.21 -23.78 7.49
N PHE A 9 1.21 -24.42 6.89
CA PHE A 9 1.22 -25.84 6.60
C PHE A 9 2.64 -26.36 6.78
N LYS A 10 2.76 -27.55 7.35
CA LYS A 10 4.06 -28.21 7.58
C LYS A 10 4.83 -28.42 6.28
N ASP A 11 4.12 -28.79 5.23
CA ASP A 11 4.66 -29.02 3.89
C ASP A 11 3.56 -28.97 2.81
N LYS A 12 3.99 -29.10 1.54
CA LYS A 12 3.09 -29.16 0.39
C LYS A 12 1.99 -30.22 0.54
N ASN A 13 2.32 -31.40 1.09
CA ASN A 13 1.38 -32.51 1.14
C ASN A 13 0.25 -32.24 2.13
N GLU A 14 0.58 -31.64 3.27
CA GLU A 14 -0.42 -31.17 4.23
C GLU A 14 -1.31 -30.11 3.60
N CYS A 15 -0.73 -29.10 2.93
CA CYS A 15 -1.50 -28.08 2.23
C CYS A 15 -2.46 -28.69 1.20
N LEU A 16 -1.99 -29.60 0.35
CA LEU A 16 -2.84 -30.29 -0.63
C LEU A 16 -3.94 -31.13 0.02
N MET A 17 -3.67 -31.73 1.17
CA MET A 17 -4.66 -32.49 1.92
C MET A 17 -5.73 -31.54 2.48
N GLU A 18 -5.35 -30.40 3.03
CA GLU A 18 -6.31 -29.40 3.54
C GLU A 18 -7.11 -28.74 2.40
N ILE A 19 -6.51 -28.48 1.22
CA ILE A 19 -7.24 -28.03 0.02
C ILE A 19 -8.32 -29.06 -0.39
N ASN A 20 -8.01 -30.35 -0.32
CA ASN A 20 -9.02 -31.38 -0.63
C ASN A 20 -10.15 -31.44 0.45
N ARG A 21 -9.83 -31.15 1.73
CA ARG A 21 -10.83 -31.00 2.79
C ARG A 21 -11.69 -29.75 2.58
N PHE A 22 -11.07 -28.64 2.22
CA PHE A 22 -11.73 -27.41 1.83
C PHE A 22 -12.75 -27.64 0.70
N GLY A 23 -12.42 -28.47 -0.27
CA GLY A 23 -13.36 -28.88 -1.32
C GLY A 23 -14.66 -29.53 -0.80
N ASN A 24 -14.68 -30.09 0.42
CA ASN A 24 -15.93 -30.63 0.98
C ASN A 24 -16.92 -29.53 1.42
N LEU A 25 -16.49 -28.27 1.50
CA LEU A 25 -17.37 -27.12 1.81
C LEU A 25 -18.44 -26.94 0.73
N TYR A 26 -18.14 -27.35 -0.51
CA TYR A 26 -19.11 -27.41 -1.61
C TYR A 26 -20.47 -28.01 -1.18
N LYS A 27 -20.45 -29.12 -0.44
CA LYS A 27 -21.68 -29.80 0.03
C LYS A 27 -22.53 -28.95 0.98
N LYS A 28 -21.88 -28.11 1.80
CA LYS A 28 -22.59 -27.18 2.70
C LYS A 28 -23.19 -26.02 1.92
N LEU A 29 -22.46 -25.49 0.95
CA LEU A 29 -22.95 -24.41 0.11
C LEU A 29 -24.15 -24.82 -0.73
N GLU A 30 -24.17 -26.05 -1.27
CA GLU A 30 -25.33 -26.63 -1.94
C GLU A 30 -26.58 -26.71 -1.05
N LEU A 31 -26.41 -26.84 0.27
CA LEU A 31 -27.53 -26.77 1.20
C LEU A 31 -28.04 -25.32 1.35
N PHE A 32 -27.16 -24.34 1.47
CA PHE A 32 -27.56 -22.92 1.54
C PHE A 32 -28.28 -22.46 0.25
N LYS A 33 -27.84 -22.88 -0.92
CA LYS A 33 -28.51 -22.60 -2.20
C LYS A 33 -29.97 -23.13 -2.25
N ARG A 34 -30.30 -24.11 -1.41
CA ARG A 34 -31.65 -24.72 -1.32
C ARG A 34 -32.46 -24.20 -0.14
N CYS A 35 -31.86 -23.42 0.75
CA CYS A 35 -32.55 -22.83 1.88
C CYS A 35 -33.28 -21.56 1.45
N ASP A 36 -34.36 -21.28 2.20
CA ASP A 36 -35.03 -19.99 2.13
C ASP A 36 -34.16 -18.94 2.83
N LEU A 37 -33.52 -18.06 2.04
CA LEU A 37 -32.68 -16.99 2.56
C LEU A 37 -33.48 -15.77 3.05
N GLU A 38 -34.80 -15.73 2.86
CA GLU A 38 -35.67 -14.77 3.54
C GLU A 38 -35.76 -15.03 5.03
N ASP A 39 -35.51 -16.29 5.45
CA ASP A 39 -35.39 -16.62 6.88
C ASP A 39 -34.07 -16.07 7.44
N GLU A 40 -34.18 -15.25 8.48
CA GLU A 40 -33.06 -14.56 9.12
C GLU A 40 -31.96 -15.53 9.59
N ASN A 41 -32.34 -16.71 10.12
CA ASN A 41 -31.38 -17.68 10.65
C ASN A 41 -30.56 -18.30 9.51
N ASN A 42 -31.18 -18.57 8.36
CA ASN A 42 -30.52 -19.14 7.21
C ASN A 42 -29.55 -18.12 6.61
N LEU A 43 -29.97 -16.86 6.43
CA LEU A 43 -29.14 -15.77 5.92
C LEU A 43 -27.90 -15.57 6.79
N PHE A 44 -28.06 -15.36 8.09
CA PHE A 44 -26.91 -15.14 8.97
C PHE A 44 -26.03 -16.38 9.17
N SER A 45 -26.62 -17.59 9.06
CA SER A 45 -25.83 -18.83 9.04
C SER A 45 -24.95 -18.92 7.80
N PHE A 46 -25.45 -18.50 6.63
CA PHE A 46 -24.65 -18.42 5.40
C PHE A 46 -23.54 -17.37 5.55
N LEU A 47 -23.85 -16.16 6.00
CA LEU A 47 -22.85 -15.08 6.13
C LEU A 47 -21.74 -15.45 7.14
N ASN A 48 -22.07 -16.11 8.24
CA ASN A 48 -21.08 -16.67 9.18
C ASN A 48 -20.26 -17.81 8.56
N PHE A 49 -20.88 -18.62 7.71
CA PHE A 49 -20.14 -19.63 6.96
C PHE A 49 -19.18 -18.98 5.95
N TYR A 50 -19.63 -17.96 5.23
CA TYR A 50 -18.83 -17.22 4.25
C TYR A 50 -17.60 -16.56 4.92
N GLU A 51 -17.77 -15.92 6.07
CA GLU A 51 -16.65 -15.36 6.84
C GLU A 51 -15.55 -16.42 7.14
N LYS A 52 -15.97 -17.64 7.51
CA LYS A 52 -15.05 -18.76 7.75
C LYS A 52 -14.42 -19.31 6.48
N TYR A 53 -15.17 -19.30 5.40
CA TYR A 53 -14.67 -19.66 4.08
C TYR A 53 -13.58 -18.71 3.63
N GLU A 54 -13.81 -17.38 3.72
CA GLU A 54 -12.83 -16.35 3.35
C GLU A 54 -11.54 -16.48 4.19
N ALA A 55 -11.66 -16.72 5.49
CA ALA A 55 -10.50 -16.93 6.35
C ALA A 55 -9.63 -18.14 5.93
N LEU A 56 -10.28 -19.25 5.51
CA LEU A 56 -9.58 -20.44 5.01
C LEU A 56 -8.99 -20.20 3.61
N ARG A 57 -9.70 -19.47 2.76
CA ARG A 57 -9.22 -19.08 1.43
C ARG A 57 -7.94 -18.25 1.55
N ASP A 58 -7.98 -17.22 2.38
CA ASP A 58 -6.83 -16.35 2.65
C ASP A 58 -5.60 -17.13 3.15
N GLU A 59 -5.80 -18.17 3.95
CA GLU A 59 -4.71 -19.00 4.44
C GLU A 59 -3.97 -19.74 3.31
N PHE A 60 -4.71 -20.31 2.34
CA PHE A 60 -4.10 -20.94 1.16
C PHE A 60 -3.44 -19.93 0.24
N GLU A 61 -4.12 -18.82 -0.05
CA GLU A 61 -3.60 -17.76 -0.91
C GLU A 61 -2.34 -17.14 -0.33
N SER A 62 -2.33 -16.90 0.98
CA SER A 62 -1.18 -16.38 1.71
C SER A 62 0.02 -17.31 1.64
N TYR A 63 -0.18 -18.61 1.89
CA TYR A 63 0.89 -19.59 1.78
C TYR A 63 1.47 -19.67 0.36
N ILE A 64 0.61 -19.70 -0.65
CA ILE A 64 1.01 -19.72 -2.06
C ILE A 64 1.81 -18.44 -2.39
N LYS A 65 1.29 -17.29 -2.01
CA LYS A 65 1.93 -15.98 -2.27
C LYS A 65 3.32 -15.89 -1.64
N LEU A 66 3.46 -16.31 -0.40
CA LEU A 66 4.74 -16.30 0.30
C LEU A 66 5.77 -17.25 -0.32
N LEU A 67 5.34 -18.44 -0.78
CA LEU A 67 6.21 -19.36 -1.53
C LEU A 67 6.71 -18.73 -2.84
N GLU A 68 5.83 -18.04 -3.57
CA GLU A 68 6.19 -17.37 -4.84
C GLU A 68 7.06 -16.14 -4.63
N MET A 69 6.81 -15.36 -3.59
CA MET A 69 7.67 -14.23 -3.23
C MET A 69 9.08 -14.67 -2.85
N ALA A 70 9.20 -15.81 -2.14
CA ALA A 70 10.49 -16.39 -1.78
C ALA A 70 11.26 -16.93 -2.98
N ASP A 71 10.55 -17.53 -3.95
CA ASP A 71 11.09 -18.08 -5.18
C ASP A 71 9.98 -18.26 -6.23
N TYR A 72 9.94 -17.40 -7.24
CA TYR A 72 8.92 -17.48 -8.31
C TYR A 72 9.08 -18.67 -9.26
N HIS A 73 10.17 -19.45 -9.16
CA HIS A 73 10.34 -20.74 -9.80
C HIS A 73 9.95 -21.93 -8.91
N ASN A 74 9.32 -21.67 -7.76
CA ASN A 74 8.89 -22.72 -6.85
C ASN A 74 7.81 -23.61 -7.48
N ASN A 75 8.18 -24.85 -7.84
CA ASN A 75 7.26 -25.81 -8.43
C ASN A 75 6.11 -26.21 -7.50
N ASP A 76 6.34 -26.17 -6.19
CA ASP A 76 5.33 -26.54 -5.20
C ASP A 76 4.21 -25.50 -5.16
N SER A 77 4.53 -24.22 -5.26
CA SER A 77 3.52 -23.14 -5.34
C SER A 77 2.61 -23.30 -6.57
N VAL A 78 3.19 -23.64 -7.73
CA VAL A 78 2.42 -23.89 -8.97
C VAL A 78 1.44 -25.06 -8.81
N ILE A 79 1.90 -26.17 -8.19
CA ILE A 79 1.06 -27.37 -7.96
C ILE A 79 -0.08 -27.03 -7.00
N ILE A 80 0.24 -26.37 -5.87
CA ILE A 80 -0.73 -25.97 -4.86
C ILE A 80 -1.74 -24.98 -5.45
N ARG A 81 -1.28 -23.93 -6.15
CA ARG A 81 -2.14 -22.94 -6.79
C ARG A 81 -3.08 -23.57 -7.80
N THR A 82 -2.56 -24.46 -8.65
CA THR A 82 -3.39 -25.14 -9.65
C THR A 82 -4.49 -25.97 -8.99
N ARG A 83 -4.15 -26.72 -7.95
CA ARG A 83 -5.11 -27.52 -7.20
C ARG A 83 -6.13 -26.67 -6.47
N PHE A 84 -5.67 -25.61 -5.81
CA PHE A 84 -6.54 -24.68 -5.10
C PHE A 84 -7.54 -24.01 -6.05
N LYS A 85 -7.08 -23.45 -7.17
CA LYS A 85 -7.96 -22.83 -8.18
C LYS A 85 -9.00 -23.79 -8.74
N GLN A 86 -8.65 -25.06 -8.99
CA GLN A 86 -9.62 -26.08 -9.46
C GLN A 86 -10.76 -26.32 -8.47
N ILE A 87 -10.49 -26.15 -7.17
CA ILE A 87 -11.47 -26.38 -6.12
C ILE A 87 -12.20 -25.09 -5.77
N SER A 88 -11.50 -23.97 -5.59
CA SER A 88 -12.10 -22.68 -5.22
C SER A 88 -13.09 -22.18 -6.27
N SER A 89 -12.76 -22.26 -7.57
CA SER A 89 -13.67 -21.79 -8.62
C SER A 89 -15.05 -22.48 -8.62
N LYS A 90 -15.12 -23.73 -8.17
CA LYS A 90 -16.41 -24.41 -8.04
C LYS A 90 -17.22 -23.92 -6.85
N ILE A 91 -16.53 -23.53 -5.80
CA ILE A 91 -17.12 -23.00 -4.57
C ILE A 91 -17.59 -21.58 -4.80
N GLU A 92 -16.74 -20.76 -5.43
CA GLU A 92 -16.99 -19.36 -5.78
C GLU A 92 -18.25 -19.20 -6.63
N ASN A 93 -18.42 -20.03 -7.67
CA ASN A 93 -19.65 -19.97 -8.49
C ASN A 93 -20.94 -20.16 -7.69
N ILE A 94 -20.93 -20.97 -6.63
CA ILE A 94 -22.11 -21.15 -5.79
C ILE A 94 -22.28 -19.97 -4.83
N ILE A 95 -21.18 -19.45 -4.30
CA ILE A 95 -21.18 -18.27 -3.45
C ILE A 95 -21.73 -17.09 -4.24
N ASP A 96 -21.29 -16.90 -5.48
CA ASP A 96 -21.76 -15.86 -6.37
C ASP A 96 -23.27 -15.94 -6.61
N ASP A 97 -23.79 -17.14 -6.91
CA ASP A 97 -25.23 -17.37 -7.06
C ASP A 97 -26.01 -16.93 -5.78
N ILE A 98 -25.51 -17.33 -4.59
CA ILE A 98 -26.16 -17.00 -3.31
C ILE A 98 -26.10 -15.49 -3.01
N PHE A 99 -24.97 -14.85 -3.26
CA PHE A 99 -24.84 -13.40 -3.05
C PHE A 99 -25.70 -12.60 -4.01
N ASN A 100 -25.84 -13.04 -5.27
CA ASN A 100 -26.76 -12.42 -6.21
C ASN A 100 -28.19 -12.45 -5.67
N ASP A 101 -28.66 -13.58 -5.15
CA ASP A 101 -29.98 -13.67 -4.52
C ASP A 101 -30.11 -12.72 -3.31
N ILE A 102 -29.08 -12.64 -2.46
CA ILE A 102 -29.06 -11.75 -1.28
C ILE A 102 -29.20 -10.29 -1.68
N VAL A 103 -28.54 -9.91 -2.75
CA VAL A 103 -28.47 -8.53 -3.22
C VAL A 103 -29.72 -8.17 -4.02
N GLU A 104 -30.12 -8.97 -5.01
CA GLU A 104 -31.27 -8.70 -5.87
C GLU A 104 -32.56 -8.52 -5.03
N ASP A 105 -32.72 -9.32 -3.99
CA ASP A 105 -33.87 -9.30 -3.08
C ASP A 105 -33.71 -8.33 -1.89
N ASP A 106 -32.57 -7.63 -1.77
CA ASP A 106 -32.24 -6.72 -0.65
C ASP A 106 -32.45 -7.41 0.74
N LEU A 107 -32.08 -8.71 0.80
CA LEU A 107 -32.43 -9.56 1.94
C LEU A 107 -31.80 -9.06 3.24
N LEU A 108 -30.56 -8.59 3.17
CA LEU A 108 -29.89 -8.10 4.37
C LEU A 108 -30.61 -6.88 4.97
N LYS A 109 -31.12 -5.98 4.15
CA LYS A 109 -31.85 -4.78 4.60
C LYS A 109 -33.19 -5.11 5.22
N LYS A 110 -33.86 -6.19 4.78
CA LYS A 110 -35.08 -6.68 5.41
C LYS A 110 -34.86 -7.00 6.89
N HIS A 111 -33.63 -7.40 7.28
CA HIS A 111 -33.23 -7.78 8.63
C HIS A 111 -32.40 -6.74 9.39
N ASN A 112 -32.54 -5.46 9.04
CA ASN A 112 -31.77 -4.34 9.59
C ASN A 112 -31.89 -4.12 11.12
N LYS A 113 -32.87 -4.75 11.76
CA LYS A 113 -33.06 -4.72 13.22
C LYS A 113 -32.16 -5.70 13.98
N ASN A 114 -31.55 -6.66 13.27
CA ASN A 114 -30.63 -7.61 13.88
C ASN A 114 -29.33 -6.89 14.28
N PRO A 115 -28.80 -7.09 15.50
CA PRO A 115 -27.53 -6.50 15.94
C PRO A 115 -26.35 -6.85 15.04
N GLU A 116 -26.36 -8.01 14.39
CA GLU A 116 -25.31 -8.48 13.49
C GLU A 116 -25.37 -7.81 12.10
N TYR A 117 -26.45 -7.11 11.78
CA TYR A 117 -26.63 -6.42 10.50
C TYR A 117 -25.42 -5.58 10.11
N ARG A 118 -24.87 -4.79 11.05
CA ARG A 118 -23.72 -3.90 10.77
C ARG A 118 -22.45 -4.66 10.42
N LYS A 119 -22.24 -5.82 11.02
CA LYS A 119 -21.10 -6.69 10.74
C LYS A 119 -21.15 -7.21 9.30
N TYR A 120 -22.30 -7.74 8.91
CA TYR A 120 -22.46 -8.41 7.62
C TYR A 120 -22.76 -7.42 6.48
N LYS A 121 -23.26 -6.22 6.79
CA LYS A 121 -23.46 -5.18 5.78
C LYS A 121 -22.19 -4.88 5.01
N LYS A 122 -21.07 -4.75 5.71
CA LYS A 122 -19.78 -4.53 5.07
C LYS A 122 -19.39 -5.69 4.17
N ILE A 123 -19.57 -6.93 4.59
CA ILE A 123 -19.28 -8.12 3.78
C ILE A 123 -20.08 -8.14 2.47
N VAL A 124 -21.38 -7.81 2.55
CA VAL A 124 -22.24 -7.76 1.37
C VAL A 124 -21.88 -6.57 0.46
N ASP A 125 -21.63 -5.40 1.07
CA ASP A 125 -21.18 -4.21 0.32
C ASP A 125 -19.83 -4.52 -0.40
N ASP A 126 -18.85 -5.11 0.31
CA ASP A 126 -17.55 -5.49 -0.26
C ASP A 126 -17.68 -6.54 -1.37
N TYR A 127 -18.61 -7.49 -1.22
CA TYR A 127 -18.88 -8.49 -2.26
C TYR A 127 -19.48 -7.85 -3.53
N TYR A 128 -20.37 -6.89 -3.36
CA TYR A 128 -21.00 -6.15 -4.47
C TYR A 128 -19.98 -5.35 -5.28
N PHE A 129 -18.91 -4.86 -4.61
CA PHE A 129 -17.81 -4.13 -5.25
C PHE A 129 -16.72 -5.04 -5.84
N LYS A 130 -16.83 -6.37 -5.72
CA LYS A 130 -15.91 -7.35 -6.33
C LYS A 130 -15.90 -7.38 -7.87
N GLY A 131 -16.51 -6.43 -8.56
CA GLY A 131 -16.16 -6.07 -9.94
C GLY A 131 -14.67 -5.71 -10.13
N GLU A 132 -13.91 -5.66 -9.03
CA GLU A 132 -12.47 -5.45 -8.97
C GLU A 132 -11.63 -6.63 -9.48
N ASP A 133 -12.14 -7.86 -9.61
CA ASP A 133 -11.35 -8.99 -10.12
C ASP A 133 -10.81 -8.75 -11.54
N GLU A 134 -11.52 -8.00 -12.36
CA GLU A 134 -11.07 -7.63 -13.72
C GLU A 134 -10.05 -6.48 -13.65
N VAL A 135 -10.20 -5.60 -12.69
CA VAL A 135 -9.28 -4.50 -12.35
C VAL A 135 -7.96 -5.08 -11.84
N GLU A 136 -7.99 -6.00 -10.89
CA GLU A 136 -6.82 -6.67 -10.35
C GLU A 136 -6.12 -7.54 -11.40
N ARG A 137 -6.87 -8.24 -12.25
CA ARG A 137 -6.29 -8.98 -13.40
C ARG A 137 -5.61 -8.04 -14.38
N THR A 138 -6.20 -6.90 -14.67
CA THR A 138 -5.63 -5.89 -15.57
C THR A 138 -4.37 -5.28 -14.96
N TYR A 139 -4.38 -4.97 -13.67
CA TYR A 139 -3.22 -4.52 -12.93
C TYR A 139 -2.09 -5.56 -12.93
N ASN A 140 -2.37 -6.81 -12.57
CA ASN A 140 -1.39 -7.89 -12.55
C ASN A 140 -0.81 -8.16 -13.94
N THR A 141 -1.62 -8.04 -14.99
CA THR A 141 -1.17 -8.18 -16.40
C THR A 141 -0.24 -7.03 -16.77
N PHE A 142 -0.57 -5.80 -16.37
CA PHE A 142 0.26 -4.62 -16.60
C PHE A 142 1.60 -4.71 -15.86
N ASP A 143 1.58 -5.07 -14.58
CA ASP A 143 2.79 -5.23 -13.76
C ASP A 143 3.71 -6.33 -14.30
N MET A 144 3.15 -7.47 -14.75
CA MET A 144 3.90 -8.52 -15.44
C MET A 144 4.54 -8.01 -16.73
N LEU A 145 3.80 -7.26 -17.55
CA LEU A 145 4.29 -6.69 -18.80
C LEU A 145 5.38 -5.64 -18.55
N MET A 146 5.23 -4.79 -17.53
CA MET A 146 6.26 -3.83 -17.14
C MET A 146 7.54 -4.52 -16.66
N LYS A 147 7.42 -5.56 -15.85
CA LYS A 147 8.57 -6.38 -15.41
C LYS A 147 9.27 -7.05 -16.59
N GLU A 148 8.53 -7.54 -17.57
CA GLU A 148 9.07 -8.18 -18.77
C GLU A 148 9.78 -7.19 -19.71
N ILE A 149 9.27 -5.96 -19.81
CA ILE A 149 9.86 -4.88 -20.61
C ILE A 149 11.17 -4.37 -20.02
N ILE A 150 11.20 -4.15 -18.71
CA ILE A 150 12.39 -3.71 -17.98
C ILE A 150 13.52 -4.76 -18.06
N THR A 151 13.13 -6.07 -18.12
CA THR A 151 14.11 -7.17 -18.14
C THR A 151 14.61 -7.54 -19.55
N ASN A 152 13.87 -7.28 -20.63
CA ASN A 152 14.12 -7.89 -21.94
C ASN A 152 14.33 -6.92 -23.11
N ASP A 153 14.50 -5.62 -22.90
CA ASP A 153 14.72 -4.63 -23.99
C ASP A 153 13.64 -4.68 -25.10
N VAL A 154 12.37 -4.94 -24.71
CA VAL A 154 11.26 -5.11 -25.64
C VAL A 154 10.93 -3.83 -26.39
N ASN A 155 10.56 -3.95 -27.66
CA ASN A 155 10.26 -2.84 -28.56
C ASN A 155 9.23 -1.86 -27.97
N ILE A 156 9.68 -0.65 -27.65
CA ILE A 156 8.90 0.44 -27.04
C ILE A 156 7.58 0.74 -27.82
N MET A 157 7.54 0.52 -29.14
CA MET A 157 6.32 0.74 -29.93
C MET A 157 5.22 -0.29 -29.66
N TYR A 158 5.57 -1.55 -29.49
CA TYR A 158 4.63 -2.61 -29.11
C TYR A 158 4.08 -2.34 -27.71
N PHE A 159 4.96 -1.94 -26.80
CA PHE A 159 4.57 -1.55 -25.45
C PHE A 159 3.55 -0.40 -25.41
N LYS A 160 3.75 0.67 -26.17
CA LYS A 160 2.81 1.81 -26.19
C LYS A 160 1.41 1.39 -26.63
N HIS A 161 1.31 0.45 -27.56
CA HIS A 161 0.01 -0.04 -28.02
C HIS A 161 -0.67 -0.87 -26.94
N THR A 162 0.02 -1.85 -26.39
CA THR A 162 -0.50 -2.73 -25.32
C THR A 162 -0.87 -1.92 -24.08
N PHE A 163 -0.04 -0.96 -23.68
CA PHE A 163 -0.31 -0.05 -22.57
C PHE A 163 -1.59 0.78 -22.80
N LEU A 164 -1.76 1.32 -23.99
CA LEU A 164 -2.96 2.09 -24.33
C LEU A 164 -4.23 1.21 -24.32
N GLU A 165 -4.09 -0.03 -24.76
CA GLU A 165 -5.16 -1.03 -24.75
C GLU A 165 -5.56 -1.37 -23.31
N ILE A 166 -4.59 -1.62 -22.43
CA ILE A 166 -4.81 -1.91 -21.01
C ILE A 166 -5.49 -0.73 -20.30
N ILE A 167 -4.99 0.51 -20.48
CA ILE A 167 -5.62 1.69 -19.89
C ILE A 167 -7.08 1.84 -20.33
N ASN A 168 -7.32 1.75 -21.63
CA ASN A 168 -8.71 1.91 -22.11
C ASN A 168 -9.60 0.79 -21.58
N ASN A 169 -9.16 -0.46 -21.59
CA ASN A 169 -9.94 -1.58 -21.07
C ASN A 169 -10.24 -1.41 -19.57
N TYR A 170 -9.25 -1.02 -18.77
CA TYR A 170 -9.42 -0.74 -17.35
C TYR A 170 -10.50 0.29 -17.07
N PHE A 171 -10.40 1.48 -17.69
CA PHE A 171 -11.36 2.55 -17.45
C PHE A 171 -12.72 2.32 -18.14
N VAL A 172 -12.77 1.51 -19.22
CA VAL A 172 -14.04 1.13 -19.86
C VAL A 172 -14.78 0.11 -19.02
N SER A 173 -14.11 -0.90 -18.47
CA SER A 173 -14.75 -1.86 -17.54
C SER A 173 -15.26 -1.15 -16.27
N LEU A 174 -14.51 -0.20 -15.74
CA LEU A 174 -14.99 0.65 -14.65
C LEU A 174 -16.21 1.46 -15.03
N LYS A 175 -16.30 1.97 -16.29
CA LYS A 175 -17.42 2.78 -16.75
C LYS A 175 -18.75 2.02 -16.71
N GLU A 176 -18.77 0.74 -16.97
CA GLU A 176 -19.96 -0.11 -16.85
C GLU A 176 -20.48 -0.16 -15.41
N ASN A 177 -19.59 -0.01 -14.43
CA ASN A 177 -19.91 0.01 -13.01
C ASN A 177 -20.22 1.41 -12.46
N LEU A 178 -20.06 2.48 -13.26
CA LEU A 178 -20.21 3.86 -12.78
C LEU A 178 -21.66 4.34 -12.61
N ASP A 179 -22.64 3.57 -13.05
CA ASP A 179 -24.09 3.90 -12.96
C ASP A 179 -24.40 5.36 -13.37
N GLY A 180 -23.79 5.81 -14.45
CA GLY A 180 -23.96 7.17 -15.00
C GLY A 180 -23.12 8.27 -14.33
N LYS A 181 -22.33 7.97 -13.32
CA LYS A 181 -21.40 8.90 -12.64
C LYS A 181 -20.12 9.08 -13.44
N ASN A 182 -19.38 10.16 -13.18
CA ASN A 182 -18.02 10.26 -13.68
C ASN A 182 -17.04 9.49 -12.76
N TYR A 183 -15.84 9.19 -13.28
CA TYR A 183 -14.86 8.38 -12.56
C TYR A 183 -14.43 9.00 -11.20
N GLU A 184 -14.28 10.31 -11.14
CA GLU A 184 -13.94 11.01 -9.91
C GLU A 184 -15.05 10.89 -8.85
N GLU A 185 -16.32 11.05 -9.25
CA GLU A 185 -17.46 10.86 -8.35
C GLU A 185 -17.53 9.42 -7.81
N TYR A 186 -17.28 8.44 -8.66
CA TYR A 186 -17.23 7.04 -8.29
C TYR A 186 -16.15 6.78 -7.23
N ILE A 187 -14.92 7.25 -7.46
CA ILE A 187 -13.79 7.04 -6.53
C ILE A 187 -14.13 7.58 -5.13
N PHE A 188 -14.62 8.81 -5.03
CA PHE A 188 -14.97 9.42 -3.74
C PHE A 188 -16.26 8.86 -3.11
N GLU A 189 -17.09 8.17 -3.86
CA GLU A 189 -18.26 7.47 -3.31
C GLU A 189 -17.91 6.08 -2.78
N VAL A 190 -17.05 5.35 -3.47
CA VAL A 190 -16.56 4.04 -3.02
C VAL A 190 -15.68 4.20 -1.78
N HIS A 191 -14.77 5.17 -1.81
CA HIS A 191 -13.86 5.47 -0.70
C HIS A 191 -14.41 6.63 0.15
N LYS A 192 -15.48 6.33 0.89
CA LYS A 192 -16.23 7.31 1.72
C LYS A 192 -15.40 8.02 2.79
N GLU A 193 -14.25 7.47 3.13
CA GLU A 193 -13.27 8.09 4.02
C GLU A 193 -12.53 9.27 3.36
N LEU A 194 -12.56 9.37 2.01
CA LEU A 194 -11.92 10.44 1.26
C LEU A 194 -12.95 11.50 0.85
N GLU A 195 -12.74 12.73 1.28
CA GLU A 195 -13.57 13.86 0.85
C GLU A 195 -12.96 14.53 -0.37
N LYS A 196 -13.77 14.69 -1.44
CA LYS A 196 -13.31 15.36 -2.67
C LYS A 196 -12.76 16.76 -2.43
N GLU A 197 -13.37 17.53 -1.51
CA GLU A 197 -12.93 18.89 -1.19
C GLU A 197 -11.52 18.87 -0.54
N ASP A 198 -11.26 17.92 0.34
CA ASP A 198 -9.95 17.75 0.97
C ASP A 198 -8.87 17.39 -0.06
N PHE A 199 -9.19 16.51 -1.02
CA PHE A 199 -8.28 16.18 -2.11
C PHE A 199 -7.99 17.40 -3.02
N VAL A 200 -9.00 18.18 -3.34
CA VAL A 200 -8.82 19.42 -4.14
C VAL A 200 -7.98 20.44 -3.39
N ASN A 201 -8.19 20.61 -2.09
CA ASN A 201 -7.42 21.51 -1.25
C ASN A 201 -5.95 21.06 -1.16
N LEU A 202 -5.71 19.76 -0.95
CA LEU A 202 -4.38 19.17 -0.93
C LEU A 202 -3.65 19.39 -2.26
N THR A 203 -4.26 19.02 -3.38
CA THR A 203 -3.64 19.15 -4.71
C THR A 203 -3.31 20.61 -5.05
N ASN A 204 -4.19 21.54 -4.71
CA ASN A 204 -3.97 22.97 -4.95
C ASN A 204 -2.80 23.49 -4.12
N LEU A 205 -2.72 23.15 -2.83
CA LEU A 205 -1.65 23.62 -1.97
C LEU A 205 -0.28 23.06 -2.37
N VAL A 206 -0.21 21.76 -2.69
CA VAL A 206 1.02 21.10 -3.15
C VAL A 206 1.48 21.70 -4.49
N LYS A 207 0.57 21.93 -5.45
CA LYS A 207 0.89 22.58 -6.73
C LYS A 207 1.40 24.01 -6.57
N GLN A 208 0.79 24.80 -5.68
CA GLN A 208 1.23 26.16 -5.39
C GLN A 208 2.66 26.23 -4.83
N ASN A 209 3.07 25.21 -4.07
CA ASN A 209 4.39 25.13 -3.45
C ASN A 209 5.40 24.31 -4.25
N SER A 210 5.03 23.77 -5.42
CA SER A 210 5.84 22.81 -6.20
C SER A 210 7.19 23.35 -6.70
N LEU A 211 7.41 24.68 -6.70
CA LEU A 211 8.70 25.28 -7.04
C LEU A 211 9.86 24.81 -6.15
N VAL A 212 9.56 24.27 -4.97
CA VAL A 212 10.56 23.65 -4.09
C VAL A 212 11.29 22.50 -4.79
N ASN A 213 10.63 21.76 -5.67
CA ASN A 213 11.23 20.66 -6.44
C ASN A 213 12.35 21.14 -7.38
N SER A 214 12.23 22.33 -7.99
CA SER A 214 13.32 22.90 -8.80
C SER A 214 14.60 23.11 -8.00
N ARG A 215 14.48 23.44 -6.71
CA ARG A 215 15.65 23.59 -5.83
C ARG A 215 16.29 22.25 -5.53
N TYR A 216 15.50 21.22 -5.29
CA TYR A 216 15.97 19.84 -5.14
C TYR A 216 16.74 19.39 -6.39
N PHE A 217 16.16 19.54 -7.57
CA PHE A 217 16.82 19.14 -8.83
C PHE A 217 18.12 19.94 -9.09
N SER A 218 18.15 21.20 -8.72
CA SER A 218 19.39 21.99 -8.80
C SER A 218 20.50 21.37 -7.95
N ILE A 219 20.19 20.97 -6.71
CA ILE A 219 21.18 20.33 -5.83
C ILE A 219 21.62 18.98 -6.41
N ALA A 220 20.67 18.18 -6.91
CA ALA A 220 20.95 16.86 -7.49
C ALA A 220 21.89 16.91 -8.70
N THR A 221 21.91 18.00 -9.46
CA THR A 221 22.89 18.21 -10.53
C THR A 221 24.28 18.63 -10.03
N GLU A 222 24.38 19.11 -8.81
CA GLU A 222 25.60 19.67 -8.24
C GLU A 222 26.42 18.67 -7.41
N TYR A 223 25.80 17.64 -6.92
CA TYR A 223 26.42 16.64 -6.05
C TYR A 223 25.82 15.24 -6.27
N ILE A 224 26.68 14.25 -6.43
CA ILE A 224 26.30 12.85 -6.49
C ILE A 224 26.45 12.25 -5.08
N PRO A 225 25.36 11.77 -4.45
CA PRO A 225 25.42 11.14 -3.14
C PRO A 225 26.39 9.96 -3.11
N LYS A 226 27.05 9.76 -1.98
CA LYS A 226 27.94 8.62 -1.79
C LYS A 226 27.16 7.43 -1.25
N ASN A 227 27.50 6.26 -1.71
CA ASN A 227 26.99 5.03 -1.15
C ASN A 227 27.64 4.79 0.23
N ILE A 228 26.88 5.00 1.29
CA ILE A 228 27.27 4.74 2.69
C ILE A 228 26.90 3.31 3.03
N LYS A 229 27.89 2.50 3.37
CA LYS A 229 27.71 1.08 3.64
C LYS A 229 27.23 0.82 5.06
N ILE A 230 26.05 0.20 5.18
CA ILE A 230 25.43 -0.19 6.46
C ILE A 230 24.94 -1.63 6.32
N GLY A 231 25.65 -2.57 6.93
CA GLY A 231 25.26 -3.99 6.89
C GLY A 231 23.97 -4.25 7.68
N TYR A 232 23.21 -5.28 7.29
CA TYR A 232 21.87 -5.59 7.81
C TYR A 232 21.78 -5.66 9.34
N GLU A 233 22.74 -6.34 10.01
CA GLU A 233 22.73 -6.44 11.47
C GLU A 233 22.89 -5.07 12.15
N ASN A 234 23.72 -4.19 11.58
CA ASN A 234 23.87 -2.83 12.08
C ASN A 234 22.61 -2.00 11.82
N ALA A 235 21.95 -2.20 10.66
CA ALA A 235 20.68 -1.55 10.36
C ALA A 235 19.59 -1.87 11.39
N LYS A 236 19.49 -3.11 11.85
CA LYS A 236 18.54 -3.47 12.91
C LYS A 236 18.77 -2.66 14.20
N TYR A 237 20.03 -2.49 14.60
CA TYR A 237 20.35 -1.66 15.78
C TYR A 237 20.00 -0.18 15.56
N ILE A 238 20.32 0.36 14.39
CA ILE A 238 19.99 1.75 14.04
C ILE A 238 18.49 1.97 14.09
N VAL A 239 17.69 1.11 13.46
CA VAL A 239 16.24 1.18 13.44
C VAL A 239 15.66 1.09 14.85
N GLN A 240 16.14 0.16 15.69
CA GLN A 240 15.68 0.01 17.07
C GLN A 240 16.01 1.24 17.95
N ASP A 241 17.17 1.82 17.76
CA ASP A 241 17.61 2.97 18.56
C ASP A 241 16.87 4.25 18.13
N ALA A 242 16.76 4.48 16.84
CA ALA A 242 16.07 5.64 16.27
C ALA A 242 14.58 5.69 16.63
N LEU A 243 13.92 4.54 16.80
CA LEU A 243 12.50 4.44 17.14
C LEU A 243 12.21 4.41 18.65
N THR A 244 13.24 4.59 19.49
CA THR A 244 13.08 4.71 20.95
C THR A 244 12.10 5.83 21.37
N PRO A 245 12.01 6.98 20.69
CA PRO A 245 11.03 8.02 21.00
C PRO A 245 9.57 7.60 20.87
N LEU A 246 9.26 6.48 20.19
CA LEU A 246 7.91 5.90 20.11
C LEU A 246 7.54 5.06 21.33
N GLY A 247 8.44 4.95 22.33
CA GLY A 247 8.20 4.33 23.62
C GLY A 247 8.80 2.94 23.77
N MET A 248 8.97 2.53 25.03
CA MET A 248 9.61 1.25 25.36
C MET A 248 8.80 0.03 24.91
N GLU A 249 7.48 0.13 24.91
CA GLU A 249 6.62 -0.96 24.40
C GLU A 249 6.83 -1.15 22.90
N TYR A 250 6.80 -0.06 22.12
CA TYR A 250 7.09 -0.08 20.68
C TYR A 250 8.46 -0.69 20.40
N LYS A 251 9.49 -0.21 21.12
CA LYS A 251 10.87 -0.72 20.98
C LYS A 251 10.99 -2.23 21.28
N SER A 252 10.27 -2.71 22.28
CA SER A 252 10.30 -4.14 22.65
C SER A 252 9.64 -5.03 21.60
N LEU A 253 8.51 -4.58 21.05
CA LEU A 253 7.80 -5.27 19.96
C LEU A 253 8.63 -5.26 18.67
N LEU A 254 9.24 -4.12 18.35
CA LEU A 254 10.14 -3.98 17.21
C LEU A 254 11.35 -4.92 17.33
N TYR A 255 11.98 -4.97 18.51
CA TYR A 255 13.10 -5.88 18.76
C TYR A 255 12.71 -7.34 18.50
N ALA A 256 11.57 -7.79 19.01
CA ALA A 256 11.08 -9.13 18.80
C ALA A 256 10.86 -9.42 17.30
N SER A 257 10.20 -8.51 16.59
CA SER A 257 9.87 -8.66 15.17
C SER A 257 11.10 -8.60 14.25
N LEU A 258 12.10 -7.74 14.54
CA LEU A 258 13.34 -7.68 13.74
C LEU A 258 14.27 -8.89 13.94
N ASN A 259 14.04 -9.71 14.95
CA ASN A 259 14.88 -10.87 15.28
C ASN A 259 14.15 -12.21 15.14
N ASP A 260 12.94 -12.22 14.65
CA ASP A 260 12.23 -13.44 14.27
C ASP A 260 12.48 -13.85 12.80
N ASP A 261 11.84 -14.95 12.37
CA ASP A 261 12.01 -15.48 11.01
C ASP A 261 11.04 -14.84 10.00
N SER A 262 10.41 -13.70 10.32
CA SER A 262 9.42 -13.05 9.45
C SER A 262 10.04 -12.12 8.39
N ILE A 263 11.35 -11.83 8.47
CA ILE A 263 12.03 -10.94 7.52
C ILE A 263 12.97 -11.72 6.62
N ASP A 264 12.67 -11.73 5.33
CA ASP A 264 13.57 -12.22 4.29
C ASP A 264 14.30 -11.04 3.63
N TYR A 265 15.55 -10.81 4.03
CA TYR A 265 16.33 -9.65 3.58
C TYR A 265 17.37 -9.97 2.51
N GLN A 266 17.63 -11.25 2.24
CA GLN A 266 18.70 -11.65 1.33
C GLN A 266 18.27 -11.55 -0.13
N LYS A 267 19.10 -10.92 -0.96
CA LYS A 267 18.93 -10.94 -2.42
C LYS A 267 19.18 -12.34 -2.98
N ARG A 268 18.25 -12.83 -3.80
CA ARG A 268 18.38 -14.10 -4.52
C ARG A 268 17.84 -13.94 -5.94
N LYS A 269 18.33 -14.78 -6.85
CA LYS A 269 18.03 -14.68 -8.29
C LYS A 269 16.53 -14.73 -8.61
N TYR A 270 15.80 -15.59 -7.93
CA TYR A 270 14.38 -15.85 -8.21
C TYR A 270 13.42 -15.36 -7.11
N LYS A 271 13.91 -14.60 -6.18
CA LYS A 271 13.11 -13.93 -5.16
C LYS A 271 12.40 -12.72 -5.76
N SER A 272 11.20 -12.39 -5.27
CA SER A 272 10.53 -11.13 -5.62
C SER A 272 11.45 -9.94 -5.41
N LYS A 273 11.48 -9.03 -6.37
CA LYS A 273 12.28 -7.81 -6.30
C LYS A 273 11.59 -6.69 -5.53
N ASP A 274 10.30 -6.82 -5.27
CA ASP A 274 9.52 -5.84 -4.55
C ASP A 274 9.93 -5.86 -3.06
N ASN A 275 10.13 -4.70 -2.46
CA ASN A 275 10.24 -4.56 -1.02
C ASN A 275 8.81 -4.35 -0.51
N CYS A 276 8.33 -5.22 0.35
CA CYS A 276 6.96 -5.12 0.86
C CYS A 276 6.74 -5.97 2.11
N THR A 277 5.73 -5.60 2.86
CA THR A 277 5.19 -6.36 3.98
C THR A 277 3.91 -7.06 3.54
N TYR A 278 3.90 -8.39 3.59
CA TYR A 278 2.72 -9.19 3.38
C TYR A 278 2.01 -9.46 4.72
N MET A 279 0.72 -9.16 4.78
CA MET A 279 -0.09 -9.14 6.00
C MET A 279 -1.24 -10.15 5.93
N PRO A 280 -1.00 -11.44 6.20
CA PRO A 280 -2.06 -12.47 6.19
C PRO A 280 -3.10 -12.21 7.31
N THR A 281 -4.37 -12.53 7.05
CA THR A 281 -5.47 -12.24 7.98
C THR A 281 -5.28 -12.86 9.38
N ASN A 282 -4.79 -14.10 9.46
CA ASN A 282 -4.72 -14.87 10.71
C ASN A 282 -3.29 -15.13 11.20
N HIS A 283 -2.28 -14.62 10.50
CA HIS A 283 -0.88 -14.85 10.79
C HIS A 283 -0.13 -13.53 10.98
N ARG A 284 1.07 -13.60 11.55
CA ARG A 284 1.97 -12.44 11.63
C ARG A 284 2.31 -11.92 10.23
N ALA A 285 2.76 -10.69 10.16
CA ALA A 285 3.26 -10.12 8.92
C ALA A 285 4.59 -10.75 8.49
N PHE A 286 4.80 -10.85 7.17
CA PHE A 286 6.03 -11.32 6.54
C PHE A 286 6.63 -10.22 5.67
N VAL A 287 7.90 -9.95 5.84
CA VAL A 287 8.61 -8.85 5.18
C VAL A 287 9.58 -9.38 4.13
N ASN A 288 9.44 -8.87 2.92
CA ASN A 288 10.36 -9.10 1.81
C ASN A 288 11.19 -7.84 1.56
N ILE A 289 12.52 -7.92 1.74
CA ILE A 289 13.44 -6.82 1.44
C ILE A 289 14.62 -7.36 0.63
N ASN A 290 15.01 -6.63 -0.41
CA ASN A 290 16.22 -6.92 -1.17
C ASN A 290 17.36 -6.01 -0.68
N TYR A 291 17.89 -6.31 0.52
CA TYR A 291 18.84 -5.46 1.23
C TYR A 291 20.16 -5.28 0.48
N SER A 292 20.65 -4.04 0.35
CA SER A 292 21.82 -3.64 -0.48
C SER A 292 22.99 -3.03 0.31
N ASP A 293 22.93 -3.09 1.64
CA ASP A 293 23.93 -2.45 2.53
C ASP A 293 24.11 -0.94 2.27
N ASP A 294 23.02 -0.21 2.06
CA ASP A 294 23.00 1.24 1.84
C ASP A 294 21.96 1.93 2.72
N ILE A 295 21.89 3.26 2.65
CA ILE A 295 20.96 4.07 3.45
C ILE A 295 19.52 3.76 3.04
N GLU A 296 19.24 3.68 1.74
CA GLU A 296 17.91 3.35 1.20
C GLU A 296 17.38 2.05 1.82
N SER A 297 18.22 1.00 1.87
CA SER A 297 17.84 -0.28 2.46
C SER A 297 17.57 -0.20 3.97
N VAL A 298 18.25 0.70 4.70
CA VAL A 298 17.96 0.94 6.12
C VAL A 298 16.60 1.62 6.29
N LEU A 299 16.31 2.61 5.47
CA LEU A 299 15.01 3.31 5.48
C LEU A 299 13.89 2.36 5.05
N THR A 300 14.10 1.53 4.03
CA THR A 300 13.17 0.46 3.63
C THR A 300 12.89 -0.51 4.78
N LEU A 301 13.93 -0.96 5.51
CA LEU A 301 13.74 -1.82 6.68
C LEU A 301 12.89 -1.13 7.75
N ALA A 302 13.09 0.15 7.99
CA ALA A 302 12.29 0.94 8.93
C ALA A 302 10.83 1.07 8.48
N HIS A 303 10.61 1.30 7.20
CA HIS A 303 9.31 1.39 6.55
C HIS A 303 8.52 0.09 6.72
N GLU A 304 9.08 -1.02 6.25
CA GLU A 304 8.44 -2.34 6.34
C GLU A 304 8.22 -2.81 7.79
N ALA A 305 9.12 -2.42 8.70
CA ALA A 305 8.92 -2.66 10.13
C ALA A 305 7.71 -1.89 10.69
N GLY A 306 7.35 -0.74 10.14
CA GLY A 306 6.14 0.01 10.49
C GLY A 306 4.88 -0.77 10.14
N HIS A 307 4.78 -1.27 8.92
CA HIS A 307 3.69 -2.13 8.48
C HIS A 307 3.59 -3.41 9.31
N MET A 308 4.73 -4.11 9.48
CA MET A 308 4.79 -5.34 10.26
C MET A 308 4.30 -5.16 11.70
N LEU A 309 4.72 -4.10 12.38
CA LEU A 309 4.31 -3.83 13.75
C LEU A 309 2.84 -3.45 13.85
N SER A 310 2.34 -2.58 12.98
CA SER A 310 0.93 -2.18 12.98
C SER A 310 0.03 -3.40 12.80
N HIS A 311 0.34 -4.29 11.86
CA HIS A 311 -0.39 -5.53 11.63
C HIS A 311 -0.32 -6.46 12.85
N ASN A 312 0.87 -6.78 13.34
CA ASN A 312 1.07 -7.72 14.44
C ASN A 312 0.43 -7.26 15.76
N ILE A 313 0.36 -5.94 16.00
CA ILE A 313 -0.32 -5.37 17.18
C ILE A 313 -1.84 -5.47 17.02
N LYS A 314 -2.36 -5.14 15.85
CA LYS A 314 -3.80 -5.19 15.57
C LYS A 314 -4.31 -6.63 15.60
N GLN A 315 -3.58 -7.59 15.04
CA GLN A 315 -3.93 -9.01 15.11
C GLN A 315 -4.10 -9.55 16.52
N LYS A 316 -3.20 -9.19 17.44
CA LYS A 316 -3.31 -9.59 18.86
C LYS A 316 -4.59 -9.07 19.51
N ASN A 317 -5.15 -7.99 19.03
CA ASN A 317 -6.30 -7.29 19.59
C ASN A 317 -7.61 -7.53 18.81
N SER A 318 -7.55 -8.22 17.66
CA SER A 318 -8.73 -8.47 16.83
C SER A 318 -8.70 -9.85 16.16
N ARG A 319 -9.75 -10.63 16.35
CA ARG A 319 -10.00 -11.82 15.54
C ARG A 319 -10.91 -11.42 14.37
N GLY A 320 -10.45 -11.59 13.15
CA GLY A 320 -11.25 -11.58 11.93
C GLY A 320 -10.98 -10.45 10.95
N MET A 321 -11.07 -10.80 9.68
CA MET A 321 -10.93 -10.08 8.41
C MET A 321 -9.65 -9.24 8.23
N GLY A 322 -8.95 -9.53 7.13
CA GLY A 322 -7.71 -8.89 6.73
C GLY A 322 -7.80 -7.37 6.74
N GLU A 323 -6.68 -6.74 7.01
CA GLU A 323 -6.57 -5.29 6.90
C GLU A 323 -6.69 -4.93 5.42
N VAL A 324 -7.80 -4.29 5.06
CA VAL A 324 -7.84 -3.49 3.85
C VAL A 324 -6.80 -2.38 4.01
N GLN A 325 -5.99 -2.12 2.98
CA GLN A 325 -5.15 -0.92 2.95
C GLN A 325 -6.02 0.28 3.30
N ASN A 326 -5.61 1.04 4.28
CA ASN A 326 -6.35 2.18 4.77
C ASN A 326 -5.43 3.41 4.86
N PRO A 327 -5.98 4.63 4.91
CA PRO A 327 -5.19 5.87 4.90
C PRO A 327 -4.08 5.95 5.95
N ILE A 328 -4.15 5.15 7.02
CA ILE A 328 -3.19 5.21 8.11
C ILE A 328 -2.05 4.18 7.99
N CYS A 329 -2.13 3.20 7.10
CA CYS A 329 -1.08 2.19 6.96
C CYS A 329 0.27 2.83 6.63
N GLU A 330 0.31 3.71 5.65
CA GLU A 330 1.53 4.40 5.22
C GLU A 330 2.04 5.43 6.24
N PHE A 331 1.17 5.90 7.14
CA PHE A 331 1.58 6.78 8.22
C PHE A 331 2.55 6.10 9.19
N TYR A 332 2.33 4.85 9.53
CA TYR A 332 3.20 4.12 10.47
C TYR A 332 4.56 3.82 9.86
N SER A 333 4.58 3.39 8.61
CA SER A 333 5.80 3.08 7.88
C SER A 333 6.64 4.33 7.62
N LEU A 334 6.04 5.41 7.13
CA LEU A 334 6.72 6.67 6.86
C LEU A 334 7.16 7.40 8.15
N THR A 335 6.44 7.24 9.27
CA THR A 335 6.90 7.75 10.57
C THR A 335 8.19 7.06 11.00
N ASN A 336 8.28 5.75 10.88
CA ASN A 336 9.50 5.02 11.17
C ASN A 336 10.65 5.45 10.27
N GLU A 337 10.39 5.55 8.96
CA GLU A 337 11.37 5.92 7.95
C GLU A 337 11.96 7.32 8.24
N LEU A 338 11.12 8.32 8.48
CA LEU A 338 11.57 9.68 8.79
C LEU A 338 12.32 9.77 10.13
N LEU A 339 11.90 9.05 11.16
CA LEU A 339 12.61 9.04 12.45
C LEU A 339 14.00 8.40 12.30
N VAL A 340 14.10 7.29 11.58
CA VAL A 340 15.38 6.60 11.33
C VAL A 340 16.30 7.49 10.49
N GLY A 341 15.81 8.09 9.43
CA GLY A 341 16.58 9.01 8.60
C GLY A 341 17.07 10.23 9.39
N ASN A 342 16.23 10.82 10.23
CA ASN A 342 16.59 11.94 11.09
C ASN A 342 17.68 11.55 12.12
N GLU A 343 17.59 10.36 12.73
CA GLU A 343 18.61 9.89 13.68
C GLU A 343 19.93 9.56 12.97
N LEU A 344 19.88 8.98 11.77
CA LEU A 344 21.07 8.79 10.92
C LEU A 344 21.73 10.16 10.61
N LEU A 345 20.93 11.16 10.21
CA LEU A 345 21.43 12.48 9.87
C LEU A 345 22.08 13.18 11.08
N LYS A 346 21.47 13.07 12.26
CA LYS A 346 21.99 13.60 13.51
C LYS A 346 23.32 12.97 13.91
N ASN A 347 23.49 11.68 13.68
CA ASN A 347 24.69 10.91 14.05
C ASN A 347 25.76 10.91 12.93
N ALA A 348 25.50 11.52 11.79
CA ALA A 348 26.45 11.60 10.69
C ALA A 348 27.67 12.46 11.04
N ASN A 349 28.88 11.89 10.82
CA ASN A 349 30.16 12.51 11.21
C ASN A 349 30.79 13.35 10.10
N THR A 350 30.49 13.05 8.83
CA THR A 350 31.09 13.68 7.67
C THR A 350 30.05 14.45 6.83
N LEU A 351 30.50 15.45 6.08
CA LEU A 351 29.63 16.15 5.13
C LEU A 351 29.04 15.19 4.08
N ASP A 352 29.82 14.23 3.62
CA ASP A 352 29.35 13.24 2.64
C ASP A 352 28.20 12.39 3.20
N GLU A 353 28.32 11.91 4.43
CA GLU A 353 27.24 11.19 5.12
C GLU A 353 26.00 12.08 5.26
N LYS A 354 26.16 13.29 5.78
CA LYS A 354 25.03 14.22 5.96
C LYS A 354 24.30 14.49 4.66
N ILE A 355 25.04 14.78 3.60
CA ILE A 355 24.46 15.05 2.28
C ILE A 355 23.74 13.80 1.77
N SER A 356 24.38 12.63 1.81
CA SER A 356 23.78 11.39 1.27
C SER A 356 22.50 10.99 2.02
N ILE A 357 22.49 11.09 3.37
CA ILE A 357 21.29 10.81 4.15
C ILE A 357 20.18 11.84 3.87
N SER A 358 20.56 13.13 3.73
CA SER A 358 19.59 14.17 3.39
C SER A 358 18.94 13.95 2.03
N TYR A 359 19.66 13.40 1.05
CA TYR A 359 19.10 13.06 -0.26
C TYR A 359 18.04 11.98 -0.15
N GLU A 360 18.28 10.90 0.58
CA GLU A 360 17.29 9.85 0.79
C GLU A 360 16.02 10.39 1.48
N LEU A 361 16.18 11.25 2.50
CA LEU A 361 15.05 11.89 3.15
C LEU A 361 14.29 12.85 2.21
N ILE A 362 15.00 13.59 1.36
CA ILE A 362 14.38 14.44 0.34
C ILE A 362 13.60 13.57 -0.66
N ASP A 363 14.17 12.44 -1.10
CA ASP A 363 13.49 11.50 -2.00
C ASP A 363 12.25 10.90 -1.36
N THR A 364 12.28 10.54 -0.07
CA THR A 364 11.09 10.10 0.69
C THR A 364 9.96 11.14 0.58
N TYR A 365 10.24 12.42 0.83
CA TYR A 365 9.23 13.47 0.67
C TYR A 365 8.80 13.66 -0.78
N TYR A 366 9.74 13.69 -1.71
CA TYR A 366 9.45 13.91 -3.13
C TYR A 366 8.55 12.82 -3.70
N ILE A 367 8.86 11.56 -3.42
CA ILE A 367 8.10 10.41 -3.91
C ILE A 367 6.70 10.41 -3.28
N ASN A 368 6.58 10.55 -1.96
CA ASN A 368 5.32 10.35 -1.26
C ASN A 368 4.42 11.60 -1.25
N LEU A 369 4.98 12.81 -1.32
CA LEU A 369 4.18 14.04 -1.30
C LEU A 369 3.86 14.57 -2.70
N PHE A 370 4.83 14.53 -3.64
CA PHE A 370 4.65 15.13 -4.97
C PHE A 370 4.35 14.10 -6.05
N MET A 371 5.13 13.00 -6.12
CA MET A 371 4.93 11.98 -7.16
C MET A 371 3.66 11.17 -6.93
N ALA A 372 3.41 10.71 -5.71
CA ALA A 372 2.20 9.96 -5.38
C ALA A 372 0.94 10.80 -5.66
N LEU A 373 0.91 12.06 -5.22
CA LEU A 373 -0.22 12.94 -5.50
C LEU A 373 -0.39 13.27 -6.99
N PHE A 374 0.73 13.39 -7.72
CA PHE A 374 0.70 13.54 -9.18
C PHE A 374 0.06 12.31 -9.85
N HIS A 375 0.41 11.09 -9.44
CA HIS A 375 -0.17 9.86 -9.99
C HIS A 375 -1.67 9.77 -9.71
N ALA A 376 -2.09 10.08 -8.49
CA ALA A 376 -3.52 10.12 -8.14
C ALA A 376 -4.30 11.12 -8.99
N ASP A 377 -3.82 12.37 -9.10
CA ASP A 377 -4.46 13.41 -9.89
C ASP A 377 -4.45 13.07 -11.40
N LEU A 378 -3.36 12.47 -11.92
CA LEU A 378 -3.28 12.05 -13.31
C LEU A 378 -4.26 10.91 -13.61
N SER A 379 -4.37 9.92 -12.72
CA SER A 379 -5.35 8.83 -12.83
C SER A 379 -6.78 9.37 -12.92
N LEU A 380 -7.16 10.28 -12.02
CA LEU A 380 -8.49 10.92 -12.04
C LEU A 380 -8.73 11.70 -13.34
N GLN A 381 -7.73 12.42 -13.85
CA GLN A 381 -7.88 13.17 -15.11
C GLN A 381 -8.03 12.24 -16.32
N ILE A 382 -7.28 11.13 -16.38
CA ILE A 382 -7.37 10.12 -17.44
C ILE A 382 -8.76 9.46 -17.40
N GLY A 383 -9.19 9.00 -16.22
CA GLY A 383 -10.50 8.39 -16.04
C GLY A 383 -11.65 9.32 -16.46
N ASN A 384 -11.58 10.59 -16.08
CA ASN A 384 -12.56 11.60 -16.48
C ASN A 384 -12.57 11.86 -18.00
N GLU A 385 -11.42 11.82 -18.68
CA GLU A 385 -11.36 11.98 -20.15
C GLU A 385 -11.93 10.76 -20.88
N ILE A 386 -11.64 9.55 -20.40
CA ILE A 386 -12.21 8.30 -20.96
C ILE A 386 -13.71 8.25 -20.73
N ASN A 387 -14.19 8.69 -19.55
CA ASN A 387 -15.62 8.76 -19.28
C ASN A 387 -16.36 9.66 -20.25
N LYS A 388 -15.77 10.80 -20.62
CA LYS A 388 -16.36 11.74 -21.58
C LYS A 388 -16.34 11.22 -23.02
N LYS A 389 -15.23 10.60 -23.45
CA LYS A 389 -14.94 10.26 -24.86
C LYS A 389 -15.07 8.77 -25.17
N SER A 390 -15.25 7.91 -24.14
CA SER A 390 -15.22 6.45 -24.22
C SER A 390 -13.88 5.85 -24.63
N TYR A 391 -12.84 6.67 -24.81
CA TYR A 391 -11.45 6.23 -25.05
C TYR A 391 -10.47 7.38 -24.83
N ILE A 392 -9.20 7.06 -24.67
CA ILE A 392 -8.10 8.02 -24.67
C ILE A 392 -6.98 7.54 -25.59
N ASP A 393 -6.34 8.46 -26.32
CA ASP A 393 -5.18 8.16 -27.15
C ASP A 393 -3.86 8.59 -26.48
N MET A 394 -2.73 8.06 -26.97
CA MET A 394 -1.40 8.38 -26.44
C MET A 394 -1.06 9.87 -26.50
N LYS A 395 -1.59 10.61 -27.48
CA LYS A 395 -1.36 12.05 -27.60
C LYS A 395 -2.05 12.80 -26.45
N SER A 396 -3.28 12.40 -26.13
CA SER A 396 -4.05 12.95 -25.01
C SER A 396 -3.39 12.63 -23.67
N ILE A 397 -2.97 11.39 -23.44
CA ILE A 397 -2.23 10.97 -22.22
C ILE A 397 -0.95 11.78 -22.09
N THR A 398 -0.15 11.87 -23.17
CA THR A 398 1.12 12.62 -23.16
C THR A 398 0.89 14.11 -22.88
N SER A 399 -0.16 14.69 -23.45
CA SER A 399 -0.53 16.09 -23.22
C SER A 399 -0.94 16.34 -21.77
N LEU A 400 -1.79 15.48 -21.20
CA LEU A 400 -2.22 15.55 -19.79
C LEU A 400 -1.02 15.41 -18.86
N SER A 401 -0.25 14.35 -19.01
CA SER A 401 0.96 14.09 -18.20
C SER A 401 1.93 15.26 -18.26
N SER A 402 2.27 15.76 -19.47
CA SER A 402 3.18 16.90 -19.63
C SER A 402 2.66 18.18 -18.98
N LYS A 403 1.34 18.43 -19.03
CA LYS A 403 0.70 19.58 -18.38
C LYS A 403 0.81 19.44 -16.85
N MET A 404 0.60 18.24 -16.34
CA MET A 404 0.62 17.99 -14.89
C MET A 404 2.03 17.97 -14.32
N ILE A 405 3.00 17.37 -15.02
CA ILE A 405 4.42 17.45 -14.67
C ILE A 405 4.85 18.91 -14.46
N LYS A 406 4.42 19.81 -15.35
CA LYS A 406 4.68 21.25 -15.19
C LYS A 406 3.98 21.84 -13.97
N LYS A 407 2.75 21.44 -13.67
CA LYS A 407 1.99 21.96 -12.52
C LYS A 407 2.59 21.52 -11.18
N TYR A 408 3.08 20.29 -11.12
CA TYR A 408 3.75 19.73 -9.95
C TYR A 408 5.26 20.01 -9.93
N ASN A 409 5.76 20.68 -10.99
CA ASN A 409 7.18 20.98 -11.17
C ASN A 409 8.07 19.74 -10.94
N LEU A 410 7.70 18.62 -11.57
CA LEU A 410 8.43 17.36 -11.48
C LEU A 410 9.58 17.31 -12.48
N PHE A 411 10.60 16.54 -12.12
CA PHE A 411 11.74 16.30 -13.03
C PHE A 411 11.29 15.40 -14.19
N ASN A 412 11.51 15.86 -15.42
CA ASN A 412 11.19 15.09 -16.62
C ASN A 412 12.29 15.22 -17.65
N GLU A 413 13.20 14.26 -17.67
CA GLU A 413 14.24 14.28 -18.69
C GLU A 413 13.82 13.71 -20.05
N LYS A 414 12.87 12.80 -20.16
CA LYS A 414 12.49 12.18 -21.47
C LYS A 414 11.27 11.27 -21.43
N GLY A 415 10.27 11.45 -20.64
CA GLY A 415 9.19 10.48 -20.74
C GLY A 415 7.96 10.76 -19.91
N ILE A 416 6.93 10.09 -20.29
CA ILE A 416 5.70 10.00 -19.54
C ILE A 416 6.02 9.11 -18.35
N TRP A 417 5.89 9.65 -17.14
CA TRP A 417 5.86 8.85 -15.91
C TRP A 417 4.54 8.08 -15.88
N ILE A 418 4.47 7.02 -16.64
CA ILE A 418 3.33 6.14 -16.73
C ILE A 418 3.81 4.78 -16.27
N ASP A 419 3.41 4.43 -15.07
CA ASP A 419 3.65 3.15 -14.44
C ASP A 419 2.35 2.59 -13.87
N SER A 420 2.43 1.51 -13.14
CA SER A 420 1.29 0.84 -12.49
C SER A 420 0.54 1.74 -11.50
N SER A 421 1.18 2.75 -10.94
CA SER A 421 0.54 3.68 -9.98
C SER A 421 -0.62 4.50 -10.57
N LEU A 422 -0.77 4.55 -11.91
CA LEU A 422 -1.98 5.08 -12.54
C LEU A 422 -3.25 4.30 -12.20
N PHE A 423 -3.12 3.03 -11.90
CA PHE A 423 -4.25 2.17 -11.50
C PHE A 423 -4.46 2.16 -9.99
N GLU A 424 -3.52 2.73 -9.24
CA GLU A 424 -3.51 2.78 -7.77
C GLU A 424 -3.81 4.20 -7.24
N CYS A 425 -4.80 4.88 -7.83
CA CYS A 425 -5.15 6.25 -7.45
C CYS A 425 -5.29 6.42 -5.92
N ILE A 426 -5.98 5.50 -5.27
CA ILE A 426 -6.26 5.55 -3.83
C ILE A 426 -5.01 5.27 -3.01
N ASN A 427 -4.25 4.24 -3.36
CA ASN A 427 -2.98 3.94 -2.69
C ASN A 427 -2.03 5.13 -2.77
N SER A 428 -1.95 5.79 -3.93
CA SER A 428 -1.16 7.00 -4.12
C SER A 428 -1.58 8.14 -3.18
N ILE A 429 -2.90 8.32 -2.96
CA ILE A 429 -3.42 9.30 -1.98
C ILE A 429 -2.99 8.91 -0.55
N TYR A 430 -3.03 7.63 -0.20
CA TYR A 430 -2.66 7.15 1.13
C TYR A 430 -1.17 7.39 1.44
N TYR A 431 -0.27 7.21 0.48
CA TYR A 431 1.13 7.60 0.62
C TYR A 431 1.27 9.10 0.91
N THR A 432 0.51 9.94 0.21
CA THR A 432 0.54 11.40 0.45
C THR A 432 0.01 11.76 1.83
N TYR A 433 -1.07 11.14 2.29
CA TYR A 433 -1.57 11.34 3.64
C TYR A 433 -0.60 10.81 4.69
N GLY A 434 0.01 9.66 4.44
CA GLY A 434 1.02 9.07 5.30
C GLY A 434 2.21 9.98 5.55
N ILE A 435 2.81 10.54 4.50
CA ILE A 435 3.98 11.43 4.64
C ILE A 435 3.64 12.75 5.32
N ILE A 436 2.44 13.31 5.07
CA ILE A 436 1.99 14.54 5.76
C ILE A 436 1.86 14.27 7.26
N GLY A 437 1.17 13.19 7.64
CA GLY A 437 1.03 12.80 9.04
C GLY A 437 2.38 12.52 9.70
N ALA A 438 3.22 11.69 9.07
CA ALA A 438 4.54 11.32 9.56
C ALA A 438 5.46 12.53 9.76
N SER A 439 5.48 13.47 8.83
CA SER A 439 6.26 14.70 8.93
C SER A 439 5.88 15.53 10.18
N ASN A 440 4.58 15.68 10.41
CA ASN A 440 4.06 16.42 11.56
C ASN A 440 4.37 15.73 12.90
N ILE A 441 4.25 14.41 12.97
CA ILE A 441 4.58 13.62 14.18
C ILE A 441 6.08 13.66 14.47
N CYS A 442 6.93 13.48 13.47
CA CYS A 442 8.38 13.54 13.63
C CYS A 442 8.82 14.91 14.19
N GLU A 443 8.22 15.99 13.72
CA GLU A 443 8.49 17.32 14.26
C GLU A 443 7.99 17.45 15.71
N ALA A 444 6.79 16.95 16.03
CA ALA A 444 6.26 16.98 17.39
C ALA A 444 7.13 16.16 18.36
N ILE A 445 7.70 15.03 17.91
CA ILE A 445 8.67 14.25 18.69
C ILE A 445 9.94 15.07 18.94
N ASN A 446 10.50 15.68 17.90
CA ASN A 446 11.70 16.50 18.01
C ASN A 446 11.50 17.69 18.97
N ASN A 447 10.34 18.32 18.94
CA ASN A 447 9.95 19.44 19.80
C ASN A 447 9.49 18.98 21.19
N LYS A 448 9.45 17.68 21.48
CA LYS A 448 8.99 17.08 22.75
C LYS A 448 7.54 17.47 23.12
N THR A 449 6.71 17.70 22.11
CA THR A 449 5.28 18.02 22.27
C THR A 449 4.38 16.79 22.04
N PHE A 450 4.96 15.66 21.65
CA PHE A 450 4.26 14.43 21.34
C PHE A 450 4.10 13.53 22.57
N ASN A 451 2.88 13.00 22.76
CA ASN A 451 2.60 12.02 23.81
C ASN A 451 2.69 10.59 23.26
N VAL A 452 3.75 9.89 23.61
CA VAL A 452 4.05 8.52 23.16
C VAL A 452 2.90 7.52 23.43
N LYS A 453 2.17 7.71 24.53
CA LYS A 453 1.07 6.78 24.86
C LYS A 453 -0.04 6.80 23.82
N ASP A 454 -0.31 7.95 23.24
CA ASP A 454 -1.34 8.08 22.22
C ASP A 454 -0.97 7.29 20.95
N TYR A 455 0.31 7.25 20.57
CA TYR A 455 0.78 6.49 19.40
C TYR A 455 0.54 4.97 19.56
N ILE A 456 0.96 4.41 20.70
CA ILE A 456 0.76 2.98 21.00
C ILE A 456 -0.73 2.64 21.12
N GLU A 457 -1.53 3.48 21.78
CA GLU A 457 -2.96 3.25 21.90
C GLU A 457 -3.67 3.28 20.53
N ILE A 458 -3.20 4.10 19.61
CA ILE A 458 -3.70 4.14 18.24
C ILE A 458 -3.40 2.85 17.50
N LEU A 459 -2.15 2.36 17.58
CA LEU A 459 -1.80 1.06 17.00
C LEU A 459 -2.69 -0.11 17.50
N LYS A 460 -3.20 0.01 18.72
CA LYS A 460 -4.10 -0.99 19.33
C LYS A 460 -5.58 -0.80 19.00
N LYS A 461 -5.98 0.40 18.56
CA LYS A 461 -7.39 0.70 18.30
C LYS A 461 -7.88 0.08 17.01
N LYS A 462 -9.09 -0.47 17.06
CA LYS A 462 -9.95 -0.61 15.88
C LYS A 462 -10.74 0.68 15.75
N CYS A 463 -10.48 1.45 14.72
CA CYS A 463 -11.27 2.63 14.42
C CYS A 463 -12.16 2.38 13.21
N SER A 464 -13.34 2.98 13.26
CA SER A 464 -14.27 3.00 12.14
C SER A 464 -13.94 4.10 11.13
N ASN A 465 -13.04 5.02 11.49
CA ASN A 465 -12.58 6.13 10.67
C ASN A 465 -11.11 6.44 11.02
N ASP A 466 -10.21 6.26 10.08
CA ASP A 466 -8.77 6.46 10.26
C ASP A 466 -8.39 7.94 10.47
N PHE A 467 -9.19 8.88 9.96
CA PHE A 467 -8.94 10.31 10.17
C PHE A 467 -9.14 10.74 11.63
N GLU A 468 -9.98 10.03 12.42
CA GLU A 468 -10.03 10.23 13.88
C GLU A 468 -8.68 9.97 14.52
N LEU A 469 -7.92 9.00 14.04
CA LEU A 469 -6.60 8.67 14.56
C LEU A 469 -5.60 9.79 14.29
N TYR A 470 -5.63 10.34 13.07
CA TYR A 470 -4.83 11.51 12.72
C TYR A 470 -5.20 12.75 13.55
N ASP A 471 -6.49 12.95 13.85
CA ASP A 471 -6.96 14.05 14.69
C ASP A 471 -6.47 13.90 16.15
N ILE A 472 -6.55 12.69 16.71
CA ILE A 472 -6.04 12.39 18.07
C ILE A 472 -4.53 12.69 18.15
N LEU A 473 -3.78 12.37 17.09
CA LEU A 473 -2.34 12.64 17.00
C LEU A 473 -2.03 14.12 16.66
N GLY A 474 -3.04 14.92 16.30
CA GLY A 474 -2.84 16.32 15.90
C GLY A 474 -2.12 16.48 14.55
N CYS A 475 -2.18 15.47 13.69
CA CYS A 475 -1.48 15.43 12.40
C CYS A 475 -2.39 15.10 11.21
N ASN A 476 -3.67 15.46 11.28
CA ASN A 476 -4.65 15.17 10.25
C ASN A 476 -4.22 15.73 8.88
N PRO A 477 -3.98 14.85 7.87
CA PRO A 477 -3.41 15.22 6.58
C PRO A 477 -4.39 15.99 5.66
N THR A 478 -5.66 16.11 6.04
CA THR A 478 -6.65 16.90 5.29
C THR A 478 -6.64 18.38 5.70
N LYS A 479 -5.99 18.73 6.79
CA LYS A 479 -5.95 20.12 7.28
C LYS A 479 -4.83 20.92 6.60
N LEU A 480 -5.17 22.10 6.08
CA LEU A 480 -4.23 22.95 5.32
C LEU A 480 -2.95 23.24 6.09
N TYR A 481 -3.02 23.43 7.41
CA TYR A 481 -1.84 23.72 8.22
C TYR A 481 -0.88 22.53 8.33
N THR A 482 -1.39 21.29 8.41
CA THR A 482 -0.54 20.09 8.45
C THR A 482 0.11 19.83 7.11
N ILE A 483 -0.62 20.07 6.01
CA ILE A 483 -0.08 19.98 4.64
C ILE A 483 1.04 21.00 4.45
N GLN A 484 0.78 22.28 4.80
CA GLN A 484 1.78 23.34 4.66
C GLN A 484 3.04 23.04 5.50
N LYS A 485 2.87 22.55 6.71
CA LYS A 485 3.96 22.19 7.59
C LYS A 485 4.83 21.06 7.02
N ALA A 486 4.24 20.04 6.40
CA ALA A 486 5.00 18.99 5.72
C ALA A 486 5.80 19.54 4.52
N ILE A 487 5.21 20.46 3.75
CA ILE A 487 5.90 21.17 2.66
C ILE A 487 7.05 22.03 3.19
N ASP A 488 6.86 22.74 4.31
CA ASP A 488 7.88 23.56 4.93
C ASP A 488 9.04 22.70 5.44
N ASN A 489 8.77 21.54 6.05
CA ASN A 489 9.79 20.60 6.50
C ASN A 489 10.61 20.06 5.32
N TYR A 490 9.97 19.70 4.21
CA TYR A 490 10.63 19.33 2.96
C TYR A 490 11.51 20.47 2.41
N SER A 491 10.97 21.69 2.35
CA SER A 491 11.71 22.86 1.88
C SER A 491 12.95 23.16 2.75
N ASN A 492 12.80 23.10 4.07
CA ASN A 492 13.91 23.31 5.02
C ASN A 492 15.00 22.23 4.85
N LEU A 493 14.61 20.99 4.65
CA LEU A 493 15.57 19.90 4.40
C LEU A 493 16.39 20.15 3.12
N ILE A 494 15.75 20.61 2.04
CA ILE A 494 16.43 20.98 0.78
C ILE A 494 17.40 22.14 1.01
N GLU A 495 16.98 23.21 1.69
CA GLU A 495 17.84 24.37 1.95
C GLU A 495 19.06 23.99 2.80
N ASN A 496 18.85 23.20 3.87
CA ASN A 496 19.95 22.69 4.70
C ASN A 496 20.93 21.83 3.87
N THR A 497 20.41 20.99 2.99
CA THR A 497 21.23 20.12 2.12
C THR A 497 22.04 20.96 1.14
N ARG A 498 21.44 22.00 0.57
CA ARG A 498 22.14 22.93 -0.31
C ARG A 498 23.32 23.59 0.40
N ASP A 499 23.12 24.01 1.64
CA ASP A 499 24.19 24.64 2.43
C ASP A 499 25.35 23.67 2.71
N LEU A 500 25.03 22.39 3.02
CA LEU A 500 26.04 21.34 3.16
C LEU A 500 26.82 21.08 1.86
N VAL A 501 26.15 21.04 0.71
CA VAL A 501 26.78 20.87 -0.61
C VAL A 501 27.69 22.07 -0.92
N TYR A 502 27.25 23.29 -0.63
CA TYR A 502 28.08 24.50 -0.80
C TYR A 502 29.29 24.50 0.13
N GLU A 503 29.13 24.12 1.38
CA GLU A 503 30.26 23.95 2.32
C GLU A 503 31.28 22.92 1.80
N LYS A 504 30.79 21.80 1.28
CA LYS A 504 31.64 20.75 0.71
C LYS A 504 32.45 21.23 -0.49
N LYS A 505 31.84 22.06 -1.36
CA LYS A 505 32.52 22.67 -2.51
C LYS A 505 33.62 23.65 -2.06
N LYS A 506 33.40 24.40 -0.98
CA LYS A 506 34.42 25.32 -0.46
C LYS A 506 35.64 24.63 0.15
N ARG A 507 35.47 23.39 0.61
CA ARG A 507 36.56 22.61 1.21
C ARG A 507 37.39 21.82 0.18
N ARG A 508 36.95 21.77 -1.07
CA ARG A 508 37.73 21.24 -2.23
C ARG A 508 38.57 22.33 -2.84
#